data_86d9bb2c2faca83b4abde491fd41821f
#
_entry.id   86d9bb2c2faca83b4abde491fd41821f
#
_cell.length_a   1.000
_cell.length_b   1.000
_cell.length_c   1.000
_cell.angle_alpha   90.00
_cell.angle_beta   90.00
_cell.angle_gamma   90.00
#
_symmetry.space_group_name_H-M   'P 1'
#
loop_
_entity.id
_entity.type
_entity.pdbx_description
1 polymer ?
#
loop_
_entity_poly.entity_id
_entity_poly.type
_entity_poly.pdbx_seq_one_letter_code
_entity_poly.pdbx_strand_id
1 'polypeptide(L)'
;VGLYGVYWEYTVHGNMLLPEAASEHGKKIDDMFNLTLILTTVVFIITHIALFAFAYIYKSNGKRKAYFYPHNNALERLWTVVPALALTGLVLMGFLTWRSIFNKIEDPKNLPLSIEVTSSQFQWDVRYPGADGVVGKKNYKLITSVNALGIDFNDKNNLDDQFADEIVIPVNKPVRFALTSKDVLHSFYMPHFRVQLNTVPGMTSYFEFTPTITTEEMRAKTNDPKFN
;
A
#
# COMPACT_ATOMS: atom_id res chain seq x y z
N VAL A 1 -14.46 12.19 24.35
CA VAL A 1 -14.81 10.84 23.87
C VAL A 1 -13.83 10.39 22.78
N GLY A 2 -13.45 11.23 21.80
CA GLY A 2 -12.62 10.80 20.68
C GLY A 2 -11.22 10.29 21.06
N LEU A 3 -10.39 11.09 21.75
CA LEU A 3 -9.00 10.71 22.09
C LEU A 3 -8.94 9.53 23.08
N TYR A 4 -9.87 9.47 24.02
CA TYR A 4 -9.95 8.37 24.98
C TYR A 4 -10.39 7.07 24.25
N GLY A 5 -11.34 7.16 23.32
CA GLY A 5 -11.76 6.01 22.50
C GLY A 5 -10.61 5.46 21.65
N VAL A 6 -9.85 6.32 20.98
CA VAL A 6 -8.66 5.91 20.19
C VAL A 6 -7.59 5.28 21.09
N TYR A 7 -7.33 5.87 22.26
CA TYR A 7 -6.36 5.30 23.23
C TYR A 7 -6.84 3.95 23.75
N TRP A 8 -8.12 3.80 24.09
CA TRP A 8 -8.70 2.54 24.56
C TRP A 8 -8.66 1.45 23.49
N GLU A 9 -9.04 1.76 22.26
CA GLU A 9 -8.93 0.84 21.13
C GLU A 9 -7.49 0.40 20.89
N TYR A 10 -6.55 1.33 20.93
CA TYR A 10 -5.12 1.04 20.74
C TYR A 10 -4.56 0.13 21.84
N THR A 11 -4.99 0.32 23.11
CA THR A 11 -4.47 -0.44 24.24
C THR A 11 -5.17 -1.78 24.48
N VAL A 12 -6.46 -1.88 24.16
CA VAL A 12 -7.28 -3.07 24.45
C VAL A 12 -7.34 -4.02 23.23
N HIS A 13 -7.44 -3.49 22.02
CA HIS A 13 -7.59 -4.28 20.80
C HIS A 13 -6.30 -4.34 19.96
N GLY A 14 -5.20 -3.79 20.45
CA GLY A 14 -3.93 -3.75 19.74
C GLY A 14 -3.90 -2.67 18.65
N ASN A 15 -3.00 -2.82 17.70
CA ASN A 15 -2.81 -1.84 16.62
C ASN A 15 -3.89 -1.98 15.53
N MET A 16 -5.10 -1.47 15.80
CA MET A 16 -6.20 -1.52 14.84
C MET A 16 -5.99 -0.65 13.59
N LEU A 17 -5.05 0.29 13.63
CA LEU A 17 -4.75 1.17 12.50
C LEU A 17 -3.98 0.43 11.40
N LEU A 18 -2.99 -0.36 11.79
CA LEU A 18 -2.16 -1.11 10.85
C LEU A 18 -1.91 -2.51 11.41
N PRO A 19 -2.24 -3.59 10.66
CA PRO A 19 -1.89 -4.94 11.07
C PRO A 19 -0.35 -5.12 11.10
N GLU A 20 0.14 -6.20 11.70
CA GLU A 20 1.58 -6.51 11.72
C GLU A 20 2.15 -6.55 10.31
N ALA A 21 3.28 -5.86 10.09
CA ALA A 21 3.94 -5.83 8.80
C ALA A 21 4.73 -7.12 8.55
N ALA A 22 4.50 -7.75 7.40
CA ALA A 22 5.09 -9.03 6.99
C ALA A 22 6.07 -8.91 5.82
N SER A 23 6.41 -7.68 5.40
CA SER A 23 7.34 -7.43 4.30
C SER A 23 8.46 -6.48 4.69
N GLU A 24 9.60 -6.59 3.99
CA GLU A 24 10.76 -5.73 4.22
C GLU A 24 10.44 -4.23 4.09
N HIS A 25 9.64 -3.87 3.08
CA HIS A 25 9.22 -2.47 2.88
C HIS A 25 8.06 -2.04 3.79
N GLY A 26 7.35 -3.01 4.39
CA GLY A 26 6.19 -2.74 5.22
C GLY A 26 6.50 -1.80 6.38
N LYS A 27 7.61 -2.03 7.08
CA LYS A 27 8.05 -1.15 8.15
C LYS A 27 8.32 0.28 7.69
N LYS A 28 8.91 0.47 6.51
CA LYS A 28 9.15 1.81 5.94
C LYS A 28 7.84 2.55 5.66
N ILE A 29 6.84 1.83 5.16
CA ILE A 29 5.50 2.37 4.91
C ILE A 29 4.83 2.75 6.24
N ASP A 30 4.92 1.90 7.26
CA ASP A 30 4.37 2.17 8.58
C ASP A 30 5.02 3.39 9.26
N ASP A 31 6.34 3.53 9.16
CA ASP A 31 7.07 4.68 9.67
C ASP A 31 6.63 5.99 8.98
N MET A 32 6.42 5.94 7.66
CA MET A 32 5.90 7.08 6.90
C MET A 32 4.45 7.41 7.26
N PHE A 33 3.61 6.40 7.45
CA PHE A 33 2.23 6.57 7.89
C PHE A 33 2.19 7.25 9.26
N ASN A 34 2.97 6.75 10.22
CA ASN A 34 3.05 7.31 11.57
C ASN A 34 3.58 8.75 11.56
N LEU A 35 4.62 9.04 10.78
CA LEU A 35 5.14 10.40 10.62
C LEU A 35 4.06 11.34 10.07
N THR A 36 3.35 10.92 9.04
CA THR A 36 2.27 11.70 8.44
C THR A 36 1.13 11.91 9.43
N LEU A 37 0.74 10.87 10.17
CA LEU A 37 -0.30 10.93 11.19
C LEU A 37 0.08 11.91 12.32
N ILE A 38 1.30 11.85 12.82
CA ILE A 38 1.79 12.77 13.85
C ILE A 38 1.78 14.21 13.33
N LEU A 39 2.34 14.44 12.14
CA LEU A 39 2.40 15.77 11.54
C LEU A 39 1.00 16.37 11.36
N THR A 40 0.09 15.61 10.76
CA THR A 40 -1.29 16.06 10.52
C THR A 40 -2.06 16.28 11.83
N THR A 41 -1.85 15.43 12.83
CA THR A 41 -2.46 15.58 14.16
C THR A 41 -1.98 16.85 14.86
N VAL A 42 -0.68 17.14 14.83
CA VAL A 42 -0.12 18.37 15.42
C VAL A 42 -0.69 19.61 14.73
N VAL A 43 -0.71 19.64 13.40
CA VAL A 43 -1.29 20.75 12.64
C VAL A 43 -2.78 20.89 12.94
N PHE A 44 -3.52 19.78 13.00
CA PHE A 44 -4.95 19.78 13.36
C PHE A 44 -5.19 20.40 14.72
N ILE A 45 -4.44 20.00 15.74
CA ILE A 45 -4.59 20.53 17.10
C ILE A 45 -4.27 22.04 17.14
N ILE A 46 -3.15 22.45 16.54
CA ILE A 46 -2.75 23.88 16.53
C ILE A 46 -3.79 24.73 15.81
N THR A 47 -4.26 24.29 14.65
CA THR A 47 -5.26 25.06 13.87
C THR A 47 -6.59 25.15 14.59
N HIS A 48 -7.03 24.08 15.26
CA HIS A 48 -8.29 24.11 16.04
C HIS A 48 -8.18 24.98 17.29
N ILE A 49 -7.07 24.90 18.01
CA ILE A 49 -6.83 25.82 19.14
C ILE A 49 -6.85 27.27 18.66
N ALA A 50 -6.13 27.58 17.57
CA ALA A 50 -6.12 28.93 17.01
C ALA A 50 -7.51 29.37 16.57
N LEU A 51 -8.27 28.50 15.88
CA LEU A 51 -9.64 28.79 15.43
C LEU A 51 -10.55 29.17 16.60
N PHE A 52 -10.62 28.33 17.63
CA PHE A 52 -11.49 28.58 18.79
C PHE A 52 -11.00 29.74 19.63
N ALA A 53 -9.69 29.90 19.83
CA ALA A 53 -9.11 31.02 20.53
C ALA A 53 -9.46 32.35 19.83
N PHE A 54 -9.28 32.44 18.52
CA PHE A 54 -9.59 33.65 17.77
C PHE A 54 -11.10 33.94 17.75
N ALA A 55 -11.96 32.95 17.60
CA ALA A 55 -13.40 33.10 17.70
C ALA A 55 -13.81 33.65 19.07
N TYR A 56 -13.18 33.18 20.14
CA TYR A 56 -13.46 33.64 21.50
C TYR A 56 -12.92 35.07 21.78
N ILE A 57 -11.65 35.31 21.43
CA ILE A 57 -10.95 36.59 21.72
C ILE A 57 -11.53 37.74 20.87
N TYR A 58 -11.82 37.48 19.60
CA TYR A 58 -12.25 38.50 18.64
C TYR A 58 -13.75 38.54 18.42
N LYS A 59 -14.54 37.85 19.27
CA LYS A 59 -16.02 37.98 19.23
C LYS A 59 -16.42 39.43 19.36
N SER A 60 -17.46 39.85 18.64
CA SER A 60 -18.03 41.21 18.73
C SER A 60 -18.57 41.45 20.13
N ASN A 61 -18.18 42.56 20.76
CA ASN A 61 -18.69 43.02 22.04
C ASN A 61 -19.30 44.43 21.97
N GLY A 62 -19.52 44.95 20.78
CA GLY A 62 -20.08 46.30 20.54
C GLY A 62 -19.14 47.46 20.87
N LYS A 63 -17.99 47.22 21.53
CA LYS A 63 -17.05 48.26 21.98
C LYS A 63 -15.79 48.37 21.14
N ARG A 64 -15.49 47.32 20.34
CA ARG A 64 -14.27 47.27 19.53
C ARG A 64 -14.65 47.33 18.06
N LYS A 65 -13.93 48.14 17.29
CA LYS A 65 -13.99 48.14 15.81
C LYS A 65 -12.93 47.22 15.27
N ALA A 66 -13.25 46.43 14.22
CA ALA A 66 -12.29 45.62 13.53
C ALA A 66 -11.23 46.50 12.86
N TYR A 67 -9.96 46.08 12.97
CA TYR A 67 -8.87 46.71 12.24
C TYR A 67 -8.81 46.11 10.85
N PHE A 68 -8.78 46.96 9.84
CA PHE A 68 -8.66 46.52 8.45
C PHE A 68 -7.19 46.32 8.10
N TYR A 69 -6.77 45.08 7.94
CA TYR A 69 -5.40 44.71 7.61
C TYR A 69 -5.43 43.61 6.57
N PRO A 70 -5.58 43.94 5.27
CA PRO A 70 -5.83 42.96 4.21
C PRO A 70 -4.62 42.13 3.80
N HIS A 71 -3.39 42.60 4.05
CA HIS A 71 -2.17 41.96 3.64
C HIS A 71 -1.12 41.86 4.74
N ASN A 72 -0.53 40.67 4.93
CA ASN A 72 0.61 40.48 5.82
C ASN A 72 1.62 39.53 5.16
N ASN A 73 2.56 40.09 4.42
CA ASN A 73 3.57 39.32 3.67
C ASN A 73 4.44 38.42 4.55
N ALA A 74 4.62 38.73 5.82
CA ALA A 74 5.40 37.88 6.74
C ALA A 74 4.63 36.62 7.12
N LEU A 75 3.35 36.77 7.50
CA LEU A 75 2.48 35.64 7.80
C LEU A 75 2.21 34.80 6.54
N GLU A 76 1.97 35.44 5.41
CA GLU A 76 1.75 34.76 4.13
C GLU A 76 2.94 33.88 3.75
N ARG A 77 4.17 34.39 3.88
CA ARG A 77 5.37 33.59 3.68
C ARG A 77 5.48 32.44 4.67
N LEU A 78 5.18 32.66 5.94
CA LEU A 78 5.25 31.63 6.98
C LEU A 78 4.34 30.44 6.67
N TRP A 79 3.04 30.69 6.45
CA TRP A 79 2.09 29.61 6.22
C TRP A 79 2.17 28.98 4.82
N THR A 80 2.91 29.60 3.90
CA THR A 80 3.21 29.00 2.58
C THR A 80 4.49 28.17 2.63
N VAL A 81 5.58 28.73 3.14
CA VAL A 81 6.91 28.10 3.07
C VAL A 81 7.03 26.92 4.04
N VAL A 82 6.51 27.05 5.27
CA VAL A 82 6.63 25.98 6.27
C VAL A 82 5.89 24.72 5.82
N PRO A 83 4.59 24.76 5.43
CA PRO A 83 3.93 23.58 4.89
C PRO A 83 4.55 23.06 3.59
N ALA A 84 4.99 23.94 2.70
CA ALA A 84 5.64 23.52 1.46
C ALA A 84 6.92 22.70 1.72
N LEU A 85 7.76 23.11 2.65
CA LEU A 85 8.97 22.37 3.02
C LEU A 85 8.62 21.02 3.67
N ALA A 86 7.65 20.99 4.59
CA ALA A 86 7.20 19.77 5.24
C ALA A 86 6.63 18.76 4.22
N LEU A 87 5.74 19.23 3.33
CA LEU A 87 5.16 18.38 2.28
C LEU A 87 6.20 17.91 1.27
N THR A 88 7.16 18.76 0.88
CA THR A 88 8.26 18.38 -0.01
C THR A 88 9.07 17.24 0.61
N GLY A 89 9.39 17.32 1.91
CA GLY A 89 10.08 16.24 2.62
C GLY A 89 9.29 14.93 2.60
N LEU A 90 8.00 14.97 2.90
CA LEU A 90 7.12 13.78 2.84
C LEU A 90 7.03 13.18 1.43
N VAL A 91 6.86 14.02 0.42
CA VAL A 91 6.78 13.56 -0.99
C VAL A 91 8.08 12.89 -1.43
N LEU A 92 9.24 13.48 -1.08
CA LEU A 92 10.54 12.88 -1.41
C LEU A 92 10.73 11.53 -0.70
N MET A 93 10.40 11.42 0.58
CA MET A 93 10.44 10.14 1.30
C MET A 93 9.50 9.11 0.66
N GLY A 94 8.27 9.50 0.33
CA GLY A 94 7.31 8.65 -0.36
C GLY A 94 7.79 8.17 -1.72
N PHE A 95 8.36 9.06 -2.51
CA PHE A 95 8.92 8.72 -3.82
C PHE A 95 10.09 7.73 -3.72
N LEU A 96 11.00 7.92 -2.77
CA LEU A 96 12.13 7.01 -2.56
C LEU A 96 11.64 5.61 -2.12
N THR A 97 10.65 5.54 -1.23
CA THR A 97 10.04 4.28 -0.81
C THR A 97 9.32 3.59 -1.97
N TRP A 98 8.50 4.33 -2.71
CA TRP A 98 7.82 3.82 -3.91
C TRP A 98 8.82 3.28 -4.93
N ARG A 99 9.85 4.02 -5.24
CA ARG A 99 10.91 3.61 -6.17
C ARG A 99 11.57 2.30 -5.71
N SER A 100 11.79 2.10 -4.41
CA SER A 100 12.41 0.87 -3.89
C SER A 100 11.51 -0.37 -4.05
N ILE A 101 10.19 -0.20 -4.07
CA ILE A 101 9.20 -1.29 -4.24
C ILE A 101 9.05 -1.67 -5.71
N PHE A 102 9.06 -0.68 -6.61
CA PHE A 102 8.82 -0.89 -8.04
C PHE A 102 10.08 -1.07 -8.87
N ASN A 103 11.28 -0.97 -8.28
CA ASN A 103 12.52 -1.32 -8.97
C ASN A 103 12.59 -2.84 -9.16
N LYS A 104 12.99 -3.24 -10.36
CA LYS A 104 13.28 -4.65 -10.64
C LYS A 104 14.54 -5.07 -9.89
N ILE A 105 14.49 -6.22 -9.23
CA ILE A 105 15.69 -6.86 -8.69
C ILE A 105 16.41 -7.50 -9.86
N GLU A 106 17.56 -6.98 -10.24
CA GLU A 106 18.36 -7.45 -11.37
C GLU A 106 19.56 -8.31 -10.90
N ASP A 107 19.50 -8.89 -9.72
CA ASP A 107 20.55 -9.79 -9.25
C ASP A 107 20.37 -11.19 -9.88
N PRO A 108 21.25 -11.62 -10.80
CA PRO A 108 21.16 -12.94 -11.43
C PRO A 108 21.25 -14.11 -10.46
N LYS A 109 21.79 -13.89 -9.24
CA LYS A 109 21.92 -14.90 -8.19
C LYS A 109 20.71 -14.98 -7.27
N ASN A 110 19.84 -13.98 -7.31
CA ASN A 110 18.68 -13.87 -6.44
C ASN A 110 17.45 -13.39 -7.24
N LEU A 111 17.13 -14.12 -8.28
CA LEU A 111 15.96 -13.86 -9.10
C LEU A 111 14.69 -14.04 -8.26
N PRO A 112 13.74 -13.11 -8.36
CA PRO A 112 12.48 -13.23 -7.66
C PRO A 112 11.64 -14.40 -8.18
N LEU A 113 10.93 -15.08 -7.29
CA LEU A 113 9.89 -16.01 -7.68
C LEU A 113 8.79 -15.20 -8.39
N SER A 114 8.59 -15.45 -9.69
CA SER A 114 7.56 -14.76 -10.46
C SER A 114 6.24 -15.51 -10.35
N ILE A 115 5.21 -14.82 -9.87
CA ILE A 115 3.85 -15.36 -9.76
C ILE A 115 2.95 -14.49 -10.63
N GLU A 116 2.19 -15.10 -11.49
CA GLU A 116 1.16 -14.41 -12.28
C GLU A 116 -0.19 -14.55 -11.60
N VAL A 117 -0.91 -13.43 -11.47
CA VAL A 117 -2.27 -13.39 -10.95
C VAL A 117 -3.18 -12.73 -11.96
N THR A 118 -4.21 -13.43 -12.39
CA THR A 118 -5.22 -12.93 -13.32
C THR A 118 -6.56 -12.85 -12.61
N SER A 119 -7.13 -11.65 -12.54
CA SER A 119 -8.45 -11.43 -11.92
C SER A 119 -9.59 -11.55 -12.93
N SER A 120 -10.74 -11.97 -12.43
CA SER A 120 -12.04 -11.94 -13.12
C SER A 120 -13.19 -11.90 -12.12
N GLN A 121 -14.39 -11.60 -12.55
CA GLN A 121 -15.60 -11.64 -11.72
C GLN A 121 -16.09 -13.10 -11.56
N PHE A 122 -15.97 -13.80 -10.41
CA PHE A 122 -15.38 -13.31 -9.15
C PHE A 122 -14.31 -14.31 -8.72
N GLN A 123 -13.20 -14.32 -9.38
CA GLN A 123 -12.15 -15.33 -9.24
C GLN A 123 -10.75 -14.72 -9.42
N TRP A 124 -9.78 -15.36 -8.78
CA TRP A 124 -8.36 -15.11 -8.95
C TRP A 124 -7.70 -16.37 -9.48
N ASP A 125 -7.14 -16.30 -10.68
CA ASP A 125 -6.35 -17.39 -11.25
C ASP A 125 -4.87 -17.12 -10.92
N VAL A 126 -4.25 -17.98 -10.14
CA VAL A 126 -2.85 -17.88 -9.73
C VAL A 126 -2.03 -18.89 -10.49
N ARG A 127 -0.93 -18.45 -11.12
CA ARG A 127 -0.03 -19.29 -11.91
C ARG A 127 1.41 -19.08 -11.46
N TYR A 128 2.05 -20.20 -11.14
CA TYR A 128 3.46 -20.26 -10.79
C TYR A 128 4.29 -20.73 -11.98
N PRO A 129 5.54 -20.26 -12.11
CA PRO A 129 6.48 -20.85 -13.05
C PRO A 129 6.77 -22.29 -12.63
N GLY A 130 7.05 -23.14 -13.60
CA GLY A 130 7.48 -24.49 -13.36
C GLY A 130 8.93 -24.59 -12.94
N ALA A 131 9.57 -25.68 -13.32
CA ALA A 131 10.98 -25.97 -13.01
C ALA A 131 11.95 -25.03 -13.73
N ASP A 132 11.54 -24.43 -14.84
CA ASP A 132 12.33 -23.45 -15.61
C ASP A 132 12.36 -22.05 -14.97
N GLY A 133 11.48 -21.77 -14.01
CA GLY A 133 11.38 -20.49 -13.30
C GLY A 133 10.78 -19.35 -14.13
N VAL A 134 10.19 -19.64 -15.28
CA VAL A 134 9.65 -18.67 -16.24
C VAL A 134 8.17 -18.94 -16.51
N VAL A 135 7.31 -18.00 -16.15
CA VAL A 135 5.89 -18.08 -16.51
C VAL A 135 5.72 -17.91 -18.03
N GLY A 136 5.07 -18.87 -18.68
CA GLY A 136 4.90 -18.90 -20.12
C GLY A 136 3.92 -17.84 -20.64
N LYS A 137 3.94 -17.62 -21.96
CA LYS A 137 3.17 -16.55 -22.63
C LYS A 137 1.68 -16.82 -22.69
N LYS A 138 0.91 -15.74 -22.64
CA LYS A 138 -0.53 -15.71 -22.91
C LYS A 138 -0.81 -14.85 -24.14
N ASN A 139 -1.89 -15.19 -24.85
CA ASN A 139 -2.38 -14.40 -25.96
C ASN A 139 -3.91 -14.33 -25.92
N TYR A 140 -4.45 -13.12 -25.86
CA TYR A 140 -5.90 -12.89 -25.80
C TYR A 140 -6.66 -13.51 -26.98
N LYS A 141 -6.00 -13.70 -28.13
CA LYS A 141 -6.60 -14.37 -29.31
C LYS A 141 -6.82 -15.88 -29.12
N LEU A 142 -6.17 -16.46 -28.12
CA LEU A 142 -6.31 -17.89 -27.78
C LEU A 142 -7.35 -18.14 -26.68
N ILE A 143 -8.02 -17.10 -26.22
CA ILE A 143 -9.08 -17.24 -25.21
C ILE A 143 -10.28 -17.97 -25.83
N THR A 144 -10.65 -19.08 -25.21
CA THR A 144 -11.79 -19.93 -25.52
C THR A 144 -12.47 -20.40 -24.25
N SER A 145 -13.60 -21.11 -24.36
CA SER A 145 -14.28 -21.71 -23.20
C SER A 145 -13.42 -22.74 -22.44
N VAL A 146 -12.45 -23.37 -23.11
CA VAL A 146 -11.54 -24.35 -22.51
C VAL A 146 -10.14 -23.79 -22.20
N ASN A 147 -9.83 -22.60 -22.69
CA ASN A 147 -8.58 -21.87 -22.43
C ASN A 147 -8.92 -20.45 -22.01
N ALA A 148 -9.49 -20.32 -20.83
CA ALA A 148 -10.01 -19.04 -20.34
C ALA A 148 -8.95 -17.97 -20.08
N LEU A 149 -7.68 -18.35 -19.99
CA LEU A 149 -6.53 -17.45 -19.78
C LEU A 149 -5.78 -17.13 -21.09
N GLY A 150 -6.11 -17.80 -22.18
CA GLY A 150 -5.43 -17.61 -23.47
C GLY A 150 -3.98 -18.11 -23.44
N ILE A 151 -3.70 -19.22 -22.76
CA ILE A 151 -2.37 -19.81 -22.66
C ILE A 151 -1.91 -20.27 -24.04
N ASP A 152 -0.69 -19.93 -24.41
CA ASP A 152 -0.07 -20.39 -25.64
C ASP A 152 0.62 -21.73 -25.43
N PHE A 153 -0.05 -22.82 -25.75
CA PHE A 153 0.48 -24.17 -25.63
C PHE A 153 1.66 -24.49 -26.60
N ASN A 154 1.98 -23.58 -27.52
CA ASN A 154 3.18 -23.69 -28.34
C ASN A 154 4.42 -23.09 -27.64
N ASP A 155 4.24 -22.33 -26.59
CA ASP A 155 5.33 -21.86 -25.74
C ASP A 155 5.73 -22.97 -24.75
N LYS A 156 6.96 -23.44 -24.84
CA LYS A 156 7.47 -24.53 -23.99
C LYS A 156 7.44 -24.19 -22.51
N ASN A 157 7.58 -22.91 -22.16
CA ASN A 157 7.55 -22.44 -20.78
C ASN A 157 6.19 -22.61 -20.12
N ASN A 158 5.11 -22.78 -20.91
CA ASN A 158 3.78 -23.06 -20.38
C ASN A 158 3.55 -24.53 -19.98
N LEU A 159 4.45 -25.45 -20.39
CA LEU A 159 4.21 -26.89 -20.22
C LEU A 159 4.39 -27.36 -18.78
N ASP A 160 5.17 -26.67 -17.99
CA ASP A 160 5.47 -26.98 -16.60
C ASP A 160 4.90 -25.96 -15.61
N ASP A 161 4.22 -24.91 -16.10
CA ASP A 161 3.50 -23.94 -15.26
C ASP A 161 2.42 -24.63 -14.41
N GLN A 162 2.29 -24.16 -13.17
CA GLN A 162 1.37 -24.75 -12.20
C GLN A 162 0.29 -23.75 -11.79
N PHE A 163 -0.96 -24.17 -11.79
CA PHE A 163 -2.05 -23.42 -11.22
C PHE A 163 -2.22 -23.76 -9.74
N ALA A 164 -2.57 -22.76 -8.95
CA ALA A 164 -2.78 -22.92 -7.53
C ALA A 164 -4.01 -22.13 -7.06
N ASP A 165 -4.71 -22.70 -6.09
CA ASP A 165 -5.87 -22.06 -5.43
C ASP A 165 -5.43 -21.13 -4.28
N GLU A 166 -4.17 -21.29 -3.82
CA GLU A 166 -3.60 -20.49 -2.74
C GLU A 166 -2.27 -19.88 -3.17
N ILE A 167 -1.99 -18.68 -2.64
CA ILE A 167 -0.70 -18.02 -2.85
C ILE A 167 0.26 -18.44 -1.73
N VAL A 168 1.21 -19.31 -2.07
CA VAL A 168 2.28 -19.77 -1.18
C VAL A 168 3.60 -19.14 -1.61
N ILE A 169 4.23 -18.38 -0.71
CA ILE A 169 5.47 -17.64 -1.00
C ILE A 169 6.56 -17.96 0.02
N PRO A 170 7.83 -18.05 -0.42
CA PRO A 170 8.93 -18.33 0.49
C PRO A 170 9.29 -17.10 1.33
N VAL A 171 9.53 -17.31 2.64
CA VAL A 171 10.06 -16.27 3.51
C VAL A 171 11.52 -15.94 3.16
N ASN A 172 11.92 -14.67 3.34
CA ASN A 172 13.27 -14.16 3.08
C ASN A 172 13.76 -14.34 1.63
N LYS A 173 12.84 -14.51 0.68
CA LYS A 173 13.17 -14.53 -0.76
C LYS A 173 12.31 -13.49 -1.49
N PRO A 174 12.87 -12.79 -2.49
CA PRO A 174 12.09 -11.84 -3.26
C PRO A 174 11.03 -12.55 -4.10
N VAL A 175 9.83 -11.98 -4.13
CA VAL A 175 8.69 -12.45 -4.90
C VAL A 175 8.20 -11.32 -5.78
N ARG A 176 7.98 -11.61 -7.06
CA ARG A 176 7.41 -10.66 -8.04
C ARG A 176 6.03 -11.14 -8.45
N PHE A 177 5.06 -10.27 -8.36
CA PHE A 177 3.72 -10.50 -8.88
C PHE A 177 3.52 -9.77 -10.20
N ALA A 178 3.01 -10.50 -11.19
CA ALA A 178 2.52 -9.97 -12.46
C ALA A 178 0.99 -10.01 -12.43
N LEU A 179 0.36 -8.84 -12.39
CA LEU A 179 -1.08 -8.69 -12.21
C LEU A 179 -1.76 -8.31 -13.51
N THR A 180 -2.78 -9.06 -13.92
CA THR A 180 -3.63 -8.77 -15.08
C THR A 180 -5.09 -8.95 -14.75
N SER A 181 -5.98 -8.43 -15.59
CA SER A 181 -7.42 -8.68 -15.49
C SER A 181 -7.99 -9.16 -16.82
N LYS A 182 -9.01 -10.03 -16.75
CA LYS A 182 -9.77 -10.51 -17.91
C LYS A 182 -10.95 -9.61 -18.28
N ASP A 183 -11.50 -8.88 -17.31
CA ASP A 183 -12.78 -8.17 -17.47
C ASP A 183 -12.70 -6.70 -17.02
N VAL A 184 -12.77 -6.41 -15.73
CA VAL A 184 -12.79 -5.07 -15.15
C VAL A 184 -11.60 -4.85 -14.21
N LEU A 185 -11.52 -3.67 -13.60
CA LEU A 185 -10.54 -3.38 -12.56
C LEU A 185 -10.87 -4.16 -11.28
N HIS A 186 -9.87 -4.83 -10.72
CA HIS A 186 -9.93 -5.44 -9.40
C HIS A 186 -8.76 -4.95 -8.55
N SER A 187 -8.95 -4.88 -7.24
CA SER A 187 -7.89 -4.49 -6.31
C SER A 187 -7.25 -5.73 -5.69
N PHE A 188 -6.01 -5.99 -6.06
CA PHE A 188 -5.19 -7.01 -5.42
C PHE A 188 -4.60 -6.41 -4.14
N TYR A 189 -5.07 -6.88 -2.98
CA TYR A 189 -4.78 -6.27 -1.69
C TYR A 189 -4.26 -7.29 -0.68
N MET A 190 -3.04 -7.05 -0.19
CA MET A 190 -2.39 -7.86 0.84
C MET A 190 -1.93 -6.94 2.00
N PRO A 191 -2.79 -6.67 2.98
CA PRO A 191 -2.56 -5.66 4.02
C PRO A 191 -1.31 -5.90 4.88
N HIS A 192 -1.03 -7.14 5.25
CA HIS A 192 0.15 -7.50 6.03
C HIS A 192 1.46 -7.24 5.27
N PHE A 193 1.46 -7.36 3.96
CA PHE A 193 2.61 -7.03 3.11
C PHE A 193 2.67 -5.56 2.71
N ARG A 194 1.68 -4.75 3.09
CA ARG A 194 1.54 -3.33 2.65
C ARG A 194 1.52 -3.18 1.14
N VAL A 195 0.86 -4.11 0.47
CA VAL A 195 0.71 -4.11 -0.98
C VAL A 195 -0.75 -3.94 -1.35
N GLN A 196 -1.01 -2.97 -2.21
CA GLN A 196 -2.26 -2.80 -2.93
C GLN A 196 -1.95 -2.33 -4.34
N LEU A 197 -2.39 -3.09 -5.34
CA LEU A 197 -2.24 -2.73 -6.75
C LEU A 197 -3.43 -3.23 -7.54
N ASN A 198 -3.92 -2.39 -8.45
CA ASN A 198 -5.06 -2.76 -9.27
C ASN A 198 -4.61 -3.62 -10.45
N THR A 199 -5.39 -4.67 -10.73
CA THR A 199 -5.31 -5.40 -11.98
C THR A 199 -6.11 -4.65 -13.03
N VAL A 200 -5.52 -4.47 -14.21
CA VAL A 200 -6.10 -3.66 -15.30
C VAL A 200 -6.22 -4.51 -16.56
N PRO A 201 -7.40 -4.54 -17.22
CA PRO A 201 -7.53 -5.22 -18.50
C PRO A 201 -6.57 -4.66 -19.56
N GLY A 202 -5.86 -5.55 -20.25
CA GLY A 202 -4.92 -5.19 -21.32
C GLY A 202 -3.58 -4.62 -20.86
N MET A 203 -3.33 -4.51 -19.55
CA MET A 203 -2.06 -4.05 -19.00
C MET A 203 -1.59 -4.98 -17.88
N THR A 204 -0.31 -5.35 -17.90
CA THR A 204 0.31 -6.09 -16.80
C THR A 204 0.99 -5.12 -15.84
N SER A 205 0.56 -5.14 -14.58
CA SER A 205 1.18 -4.39 -13.49
C SER A 205 2.12 -5.31 -12.71
N TYR A 206 3.22 -4.76 -12.20
CA TYR A 206 4.23 -5.53 -11.46
C TYR A 206 4.54 -4.89 -10.13
N PHE A 207 4.78 -5.71 -9.11
CA PHE A 207 5.44 -5.28 -7.88
C PHE A 207 6.27 -6.41 -7.28
N GLU A 208 7.23 -6.04 -6.46
CA GLU A 208 8.14 -6.98 -5.81
C GLU A 208 8.21 -6.67 -4.31
N PHE A 209 8.32 -7.72 -3.52
CA PHE A 209 8.62 -7.60 -2.09
C PHE A 209 9.26 -8.88 -1.55
N THR A 210 9.88 -8.76 -0.38
CA THR A 210 10.44 -9.89 0.35
C THR A 210 9.61 -10.11 1.62
N PRO A 211 8.94 -11.27 1.78
CA PRO A 211 8.29 -11.64 3.03
C PRO A 211 9.31 -11.82 4.15
N THR A 212 8.98 -11.36 5.37
CA THR A 212 9.92 -11.36 6.52
C THR A 212 9.49 -12.28 7.66
N ILE A 213 8.29 -12.83 7.61
CA ILE A 213 7.70 -13.64 8.68
C ILE A 213 6.94 -14.83 8.09
N THR A 214 6.97 -15.97 8.75
CA THR A 214 6.18 -17.13 8.37
C THR A 214 4.72 -17.03 8.82
N THR A 215 3.84 -17.86 8.23
CA THR A 215 2.43 -17.92 8.61
C THR A 215 2.27 -18.34 10.08
N GLU A 216 3.05 -19.30 10.55
CA GLU A 216 3.03 -19.81 11.92
C GLU A 216 3.47 -18.72 12.92
N GLU A 217 4.54 -18.00 12.61
CA GLU A 217 5.00 -16.88 13.43
C GLU A 217 3.99 -15.73 13.48
N MET A 218 3.33 -15.43 12.33
CA MET A 218 2.29 -14.40 12.27
C MET A 218 1.08 -14.80 13.12
N ARG A 219 0.61 -16.06 13.02
CA ARG A 219 -0.49 -16.59 13.84
C ARG A 219 -0.16 -16.51 15.33
N ALA A 220 1.06 -16.88 15.71
CA ALA A 220 1.50 -16.80 17.10
C ALA A 220 1.54 -15.36 17.67
N LYS A 221 1.85 -14.38 16.82
CA LYS A 221 1.92 -12.96 17.23
C LYS A 221 0.56 -12.28 17.33
N THR A 222 -0.33 -12.54 16.39
CA THR A 222 -1.57 -11.77 16.28
C THR A 222 -2.64 -12.22 17.27
N ASN A 223 -2.58 -13.47 17.73
CA ASN A 223 -3.58 -14.05 18.64
C ASN A 223 -5.05 -13.79 18.19
N ASP A 224 -5.23 -13.56 16.90
CA ASP A 224 -6.52 -13.22 16.28
C ASP A 224 -7.19 -14.52 15.81
N PRO A 225 -8.42 -14.82 16.26
CA PRO A 225 -9.16 -16.03 15.86
C PRO A 225 -9.34 -16.20 14.35
N LYS A 226 -9.20 -15.11 13.56
CA LYS A 226 -9.28 -15.15 12.10
C LYS A 226 -8.07 -15.81 11.44
N PHE A 227 -6.96 -15.95 12.16
CA PHE A 227 -5.71 -16.55 11.66
C PHE A 227 -5.42 -17.91 12.27
N ASN A 228 -6.33 -18.44 13.11
CA ASN A 228 -6.23 -19.78 13.72
C ASN A 228 -7.07 -20.79 12.94
#